data_2990576b3fc0147066fe6bb1f608230f
#
_entry.id   2990576b3fc0147066fe6bb1f608230f
#
_cell.length_a   1.000
_cell.length_b   1.000
_cell.length_c   1.000
_cell.angle_alpha   90.00
_cell.angle_beta   90.00
_cell.angle_gamma   90.00
#
_symmetry.space_group_name_H-M   'P 1'
#
loop_
_entity.id
_entity.type
_entity.pdbx_description
1 polymer ?
#
loop_
_entity_poly.entity_id
_entity_poly.type
_entity_poly.pdbx_seq_one_letter_code
_entity_poly.pdbx_strand_id
1 'polypeptide(L)'
;MQKNESMMIILSGGIIGIIASCLVYFGNPMNMGFCIACFLRDTAGGLGLHSTATVQYIRPEIIGLILGSFIIAVAKNEFNAKGGSSPLTRFILAFFVMIGCLMFLGCPFRMILRLAGGDLNAIFGLVGFIAGIMAGVFFLNKGYSLKRTYKLPKLEGSILPIIAVVLLVFLLTAPVFIHFTESASAPGGKHAALAISLGAGIVVGMLAQRTRLCMVGGIRDIILFGQSRLLLGFVAILVSAFICNLILTNITDVSYFNLGFDKQPIAHTDGIWNFLGMLLAGFGCVLLSGCPLRQLVLAGEGNSDSAITVLGLIIGAAFAHNFGLASSGNGPTVNGQIAVVIGLIVTIFIAYFNTFSIKSK
;
A
#
# COMPACT_ATOMS: atom_id res chain seq x y z
N MET A 1 0.73 -16.12 26.04
CA MET A 1 0.99 -14.86 25.30
C MET A 1 0.85 -15.05 23.79
N GLN A 2 1.54 -15.99 23.14
CA GLN A 2 1.52 -16.18 21.67
C GLN A 2 0.13 -16.42 21.05
N LYS A 3 -0.77 -17.18 21.74
CA LYS A 3 -2.12 -17.49 21.26
C LYS A 3 -3.01 -16.24 21.22
N ASN A 4 -2.88 -15.37 22.22
CA ASN A 4 -3.66 -14.12 22.30
C ASN A 4 -3.24 -13.10 21.23
N GLU A 5 -1.93 -13.03 20.91
CA GLU A 5 -1.43 -12.18 19.83
C GLU A 5 -1.94 -12.62 18.45
N SER A 6 -1.89 -13.94 18.17
CA SER A 6 -2.40 -14.47 16.90
C SER A 6 -3.91 -14.22 16.75
N MET A 7 -4.68 -14.39 17.84
CA MET A 7 -6.12 -14.12 17.83
C MET A 7 -6.42 -12.65 17.57
N MET A 8 -5.66 -11.74 18.19
CA MET A 8 -5.79 -10.29 17.93
C MET A 8 -5.50 -9.94 16.46
N ILE A 9 -4.48 -10.56 15.85
CA ILE A 9 -4.14 -10.35 14.44
C ILE A 9 -5.26 -10.84 13.52
N ILE A 10 -5.82 -12.03 13.77
CA ILE A 10 -6.93 -12.60 13.00
C ILE A 10 -8.19 -11.75 13.13
N LEU A 11 -8.57 -11.36 14.33
CA LEU A 11 -9.74 -10.52 14.58
C LEU A 11 -9.58 -9.14 13.90
N SER A 12 -8.40 -8.54 14.03
CA SER A 12 -8.11 -7.27 13.35
C SER A 12 -8.17 -7.41 11.84
N GLY A 13 -7.62 -8.50 11.27
CA GLY A 13 -7.72 -8.80 9.85
C GLY A 13 -9.18 -8.95 9.40
N GLY A 14 -9.98 -9.69 10.17
CA GLY A 14 -11.41 -9.86 9.89
C GLY A 14 -12.16 -8.52 9.85
N ILE A 15 -11.95 -7.67 10.85
CA ILE A 15 -12.56 -6.33 10.92
C ILE A 15 -12.10 -5.47 9.72
N ILE A 16 -10.82 -5.48 9.38
CA ILE A 16 -10.28 -4.71 8.25
C ILE A 16 -10.89 -5.17 6.92
N GLY A 17 -11.08 -6.48 6.72
CA GLY A 17 -11.72 -7.00 5.51
C GLY A 17 -13.19 -6.58 5.39
N ILE A 18 -13.94 -6.62 6.49
CA ILE A 18 -15.33 -6.12 6.54
C ILE A 18 -15.36 -4.62 6.19
N ILE A 19 -14.51 -3.80 6.83
CA ILE A 19 -14.43 -2.35 6.57
C ILE A 19 -14.11 -2.10 5.09
N ALA A 20 -13.18 -2.86 4.48
CA ALA A 20 -12.84 -2.70 3.08
C ALA A 20 -14.02 -2.96 2.14
N SER A 21 -14.81 -4.02 2.38
CA SER A 21 -16.02 -4.30 1.60
C SER A 21 -17.13 -3.25 1.86
N CYS A 22 -17.31 -2.81 3.10
CA CYS A 22 -18.25 -1.74 3.42
C CYS A 22 -17.90 -0.42 2.72
N LEU A 23 -16.62 -0.05 2.64
CA LEU A 23 -16.20 1.14 1.90
C LEU A 23 -16.55 1.06 0.41
N VAL A 24 -16.47 -0.12 -0.20
CA VAL A 24 -16.92 -0.32 -1.58
C VAL A 24 -18.43 -0.15 -1.69
N TYR A 25 -19.19 -0.70 -0.74
CA TYR A 25 -20.64 -0.52 -0.67
C TYR A 25 -21.04 0.97 -0.54
N PHE A 26 -20.29 1.74 0.24
CA PHE A 26 -20.53 3.17 0.42
C PHE A 26 -19.98 4.08 -0.69
N GLY A 27 -19.38 3.52 -1.74
CA GLY A 27 -19.03 4.27 -2.95
C GLY A 27 -17.56 4.21 -3.39
N ASN A 28 -16.66 3.57 -2.64
CA ASN A 28 -15.30 3.35 -3.13
C ASN A 28 -15.29 2.45 -4.37
N PRO A 29 -14.28 2.54 -5.24
CA PRO A 29 -14.21 1.68 -6.42
C PRO A 29 -14.17 0.19 -6.03
N MET A 30 -14.78 -0.65 -6.86
CA MET A 30 -14.79 -2.11 -6.68
C MET A 30 -13.39 -2.67 -6.46
N ASN A 31 -13.25 -3.63 -5.53
CA ASN A 31 -11.98 -4.25 -5.13
C ASN A 31 -10.91 -3.24 -4.65
N MET A 32 -11.33 -2.02 -4.26
CA MET A 32 -10.45 -0.92 -3.86
C MET A 32 -10.92 -0.24 -2.57
N GLY A 33 -11.55 -1.00 -1.66
CA GLY A 33 -11.97 -0.44 -0.37
C GLY A 33 -10.80 0.17 0.40
N PHE A 34 -9.66 -0.52 0.42
CA PHE A 34 -8.37 0.00 0.85
C PHE A 34 -7.29 -0.37 -0.16
N CYS A 35 -6.82 0.58 -0.96
CA CYS A 35 -5.65 0.43 -1.81
C CYS A 35 -4.65 1.54 -1.53
N ILE A 36 -3.59 1.25 -0.79
CA ILE A 36 -2.64 2.28 -0.39
C ILE A 36 -1.98 2.94 -1.60
N ALA A 37 -1.51 2.16 -2.58
CA ALA A 37 -0.87 2.72 -3.77
C ALA A 37 -1.84 3.60 -4.59
N CYS A 38 -3.08 3.10 -4.85
CA CYS A 38 -4.06 3.85 -5.61
C CYS A 38 -4.50 5.13 -4.86
N PHE A 39 -4.65 5.06 -3.56
CA PHE A 39 -5.08 6.21 -2.75
C PHE A 39 -3.98 7.27 -2.59
N LEU A 40 -2.70 6.85 -2.50
CA LEU A 40 -1.58 7.79 -2.58
C LEU A 40 -1.46 8.43 -3.97
N ARG A 41 -1.72 7.66 -5.04
CA ARG A 41 -1.81 8.16 -6.41
C ARG A 41 -2.91 9.22 -6.54
N ASP A 42 -4.12 8.91 -6.07
CA ASP A 42 -5.26 9.82 -6.13
C ASP A 42 -4.96 11.11 -5.35
N THR A 43 -4.34 10.97 -4.17
CA THR A 43 -3.91 12.11 -3.35
C THR A 43 -2.84 12.94 -4.07
N ALA A 44 -1.87 12.32 -4.75
CA ALA A 44 -0.91 13.02 -5.58
C ALA A 44 -1.60 13.83 -6.69
N GLY A 45 -2.62 13.26 -7.34
CA GLY A 45 -3.43 13.96 -8.34
C GLY A 45 -4.26 15.09 -7.75
N GLY A 46 -4.89 14.89 -6.60
CA GLY A 46 -5.62 15.93 -5.88
C GLY A 46 -4.73 17.13 -5.51
N LEU A 47 -3.45 16.88 -5.23
CA LEU A 47 -2.43 17.92 -4.98
C LEU A 47 -1.85 18.53 -6.27
N GLY A 48 -2.33 18.14 -7.46
CA GLY A 48 -1.82 18.65 -8.73
C GLY A 48 -0.43 18.14 -9.14
N LEU A 49 0.10 17.08 -8.47
CA LEU A 49 1.40 16.52 -8.82
C LEU A 49 1.36 15.72 -10.14
N HIS A 50 0.18 15.36 -10.64
CA HIS A 50 -0.06 14.86 -11.98
C HIS A 50 -1.38 15.36 -12.55
N SER A 51 -1.51 15.37 -13.88
CA SER A 51 -2.65 15.94 -14.61
C SER A 51 -3.72 14.93 -15.02
N THR A 52 -3.64 13.66 -14.58
CA THR A 52 -4.61 12.62 -14.96
C THR A 52 -5.94 12.84 -14.25
N ALA A 53 -6.90 13.47 -14.94
CA ALA A 53 -8.18 13.92 -14.40
C ALA A 53 -9.07 12.82 -13.78
N THR A 54 -8.86 11.55 -14.17
CA THR A 54 -9.66 10.41 -13.68
C THR A 54 -9.29 9.92 -12.29
N VAL A 55 -8.18 10.40 -11.70
CA VAL A 55 -7.60 9.91 -10.45
C VAL A 55 -7.07 11.05 -9.58
N GLN A 56 -7.89 12.09 -9.40
CA GLN A 56 -7.58 13.29 -8.61
C GLN A 56 -8.56 13.39 -7.43
N TYR A 57 -8.11 12.98 -6.24
CA TYR A 57 -8.89 13.10 -5.01
C TYR A 57 -7.98 12.89 -3.79
N ILE A 58 -8.01 13.81 -2.82
CA ILE A 58 -7.33 13.61 -1.54
C ILE A 58 -8.11 12.55 -0.75
N ARG A 59 -7.51 11.38 -0.56
CA ARG A 59 -8.17 10.21 0.05
C ARG A 59 -8.22 10.28 1.58
N PRO A 60 -9.40 10.44 2.19
CA PRO A 60 -9.55 10.49 3.64
C PRO A 60 -9.08 9.21 4.34
N GLU A 61 -9.15 8.06 3.67
CA GLU A 61 -8.69 6.77 4.20
C GLU A 61 -7.19 6.80 4.52
N ILE A 62 -6.36 7.46 3.68
CA ILE A 62 -4.91 7.61 3.93
C ILE A 62 -4.67 8.54 5.11
N ILE A 63 -5.41 9.66 5.17
CA ILE A 63 -5.33 10.61 6.29
C ILE A 63 -5.69 9.89 7.58
N GLY A 64 -6.83 9.19 7.59
CA GLY A 64 -7.30 8.43 8.74
C GLY A 64 -6.32 7.36 9.19
N LEU A 65 -5.72 6.63 8.25
CA LEU A 65 -4.74 5.58 8.56
C LEU A 65 -3.49 6.13 9.27
N ILE A 66 -2.96 7.26 8.80
CA ILE A 66 -1.82 7.94 9.44
C ILE A 66 -2.22 8.44 10.84
N LEU A 67 -3.36 9.13 10.95
CA LEU A 67 -3.82 9.69 12.22
C LEU A 67 -4.20 8.59 13.22
N GLY A 68 -4.85 7.50 12.78
CA GLY A 68 -5.20 6.37 13.63
C GLY A 68 -3.97 5.68 14.20
N SER A 69 -2.93 5.45 13.37
CA SER A 69 -1.67 4.90 13.85
C SER A 69 -0.94 5.84 14.81
N PHE A 70 -0.96 7.16 14.54
CA PHE A 70 -0.38 8.17 15.44
C PHE A 70 -1.10 8.21 16.78
N ILE A 71 -2.44 8.29 16.78
CA ILE A 71 -3.26 8.38 18.02
C ILE A 71 -2.96 7.17 18.92
N ILE A 72 -3.00 5.95 18.39
CA ILE A 72 -2.78 4.78 19.22
C ILE A 72 -1.32 4.63 19.66
N ALA A 73 -0.35 5.03 18.82
CA ALA A 73 1.05 5.04 19.18
C ALA A 73 1.34 6.00 20.35
N VAL A 74 0.75 7.21 20.34
CA VAL A 74 0.85 8.16 21.45
C VAL A 74 0.15 7.64 22.70
N ALA A 75 -1.09 7.15 22.57
CA ALA A 75 -1.88 6.62 23.69
C ALA A 75 -1.22 5.43 24.40
N LYS A 76 -0.42 4.64 23.67
CA LYS A 76 0.29 3.47 24.22
C LYS A 76 1.77 3.75 24.52
N ASN A 77 2.23 5.01 24.45
CA ASN A 77 3.63 5.40 24.61
C ASN A 77 4.60 4.65 23.67
N GLU A 78 4.12 4.30 22.48
CA GLU A 78 4.90 3.63 21.44
C GLU A 78 5.39 4.61 20.35
N PHE A 79 5.02 5.90 20.43
CA PHE A 79 5.51 6.93 19.52
C PHE A 79 7.02 7.11 19.68
N ASN A 80 7.75 6.87 18.58
CA ASN A 80 9.21 6.85 18.60
C ASN A 80 9.80 7.57 17.38
N ALA A 81 10.14 8.84 17.56
CA ALA A 81 10.78 9.66 16.53
C ALA A 81 12.20 9.13 16.26
N LYS A 82 12.39 8.58 15.06
CA LYS A 82 13.66 8.00 14.61
C LYS A 82 13.79 8.09 13.09
N GLY A 83 15.03 8.13 12.57
CA GLY A 83 15.31 8.19 11.15
C GLY A 83 16.80 8.19 10.85
N GLY A 84 17.18 8.53 9.63
CA GLY A 84 18.57 8.63 9.17
C GLY A 84 19.15 7.35 8.57
N SER A 85 18.32 6.32 8.35
CA SER A 85 18.69 5.06 7.74
C SER A 85 18.56 5.15 6.21
N SER A 86 19.60 5.64 5.53
CA SER A 86 19.70 5.71 4.06
C SER A 86 18.46 6.34 3.36
N PRO A 87 18.10 7.61 3.65
CA PRO A 87 16.85 8.20 3.18
C PRO A 87 16.72 8.22 1.66
N LEU A 88 17.78 8.54 0.91
CA LEU A 88 17.75 8.56 -0.55
C LEU A 88 17.49 7.16 -1.14
N THR A 89 18.13 6.14 -0.58
CA THR A 89 17.91 4.75 -1.01
C THR A 89 16.47 4.32 -0.76
N ARG A 90 15.89 4.71 0.39
CA ARG A 90 14.49 4.45 0.70
C ARG A 90 13.54 5.13 -0.28
N PHE A 91 13.83 6.40 -0.60
CA PHE A 91 13.06 7.16 -1.58
C PHE A 91 13.06 6.46 -2.96
N ILE A 92 14.24 6.07 -3.48
CA ILE A 92 14.38 5.42 -4.79
C ILE A 92 13.69 4.05 -4.80
N LEU A 93 13.88 3.23 -3.78
CA LEU A 93 13.19 1.94 -3.66
C LEU A 93 11.67 2.12 -3.63
N ALA A 94 11.16 3.09 -2.87
CA ALA A 94 9.74 3.37 -2.77
C ALA A 94 9.15 3.87 -4.09
N PHE A 95 9.89 4.72 -4.81
CA PHE A 95 9.54 5.17 -6.16
C PHE A 95 9.30 3.97 -7.10
N PHE A 96 10.22 3.02 -7.15
CA PHE A 96 10.04 1.84 -8.00
C PHE A 96 9.01 0.85 -7.47
N VAL A 97 8.83 0.73 -6.14
CA VAL A 97 7.71 -0.03 -5.56
C VAL A 97 6.37 0.53 -6.04
N MET A 98 6.22 1.85 -6.11
CA MET A 98 5.00 2.46 -6.63
C MET A 98 4.79 2.16 -8.12
N ILE A 99 5.84 2.21 -8.94
CA ILE A 99 5.76 1.83 -10.36
C ILE A 99 5.28 0.37 -10.49
N GLY A 100 5.85 -0.56 -9.73
CA GLY A 100 5.41 -1.95 -9.70
C GLY A 100 3.94 -2.11 -9.27
N CYS A 101 3.51 -1.38 -8.25
CA CYS A 101 2.12 -1.36 -7.80
C CYS A 101 1.17 -0.80 -8.86
N LEU A 102 1.57 0.22 -9.62
CA LEU A 102 0.74 0.84 -10.67
C LEU A 102 0.77 0.04 -11.98
N MET A 103 1.80 -0.77 -12.20
CA MET A 103 1.79 -1.79 -13.24
C MET A 103 0.70 -2.84 -12.99
N PHE A 104 0.61 -3.36 -11.77
CA PHE A 104 -0.43 -4.32 -11.32
C PHE A 104 -1.80 -3.67 -11.09
N LEU A 105 -1.89 -2.34 -11.04
CA LEU A 105 -3.06 -1.57 -10.61
C LEU A 105 -3.47 -1.84 -9.15
N GLY A 106 -2.50 -1.98 -8.26
CA GLY A 106 -2.79 -2.16 -6.84
C GLY A 106 -1.57 -2.50 -5.98
N CYS A 107 -1.64 -2.15 -4.69
CA CYS A 107 -0.66 -2.59 -3.71
C CYS A 107 -0.94 -4.03 -3.24
N PRO A 108 -0.02 -4.66 -2.49
CA PRO A 108 -0.24 -6.02 -1.96
C PRO A 108 -1.53 -6.16 -1.13
N PHE A 109 -1.98 -5.11 -0.47
CA PHE A 109 -3.25 -5.13 0.25
C PHE A 109 -4.44 -5.23 -0.72
N ARG A 110 -4.48 -4.41 -1.78
CA ARG A 110 -5.51 -4.49 -2.81
C ARG A 110 -5.48 -5.83 -3.55
N MET A 111 -4.32 -6.43 -3.74
CA MET A 111 -4.19 -7.74 -4.36
C MET A 111 -5.05 -8.79 -3.62
N ILE A 112 -5.07 -8.76 -2.28
CA ILE A 112 -5.93 -9.64 -1.47
C ILE A 112 -7.41 -9.29 -1.66
N LEU A 113 -7.77 -8.02 -1.75
CA LEU A 113 -9.16 -7.60 -2.00
C LEU A 113 -9.62 -7.97 -3.41
N ARG A 114 -8.74 -7.93 -4.42
CA ARG A 114 -9.02 -8.42 -5.77
C ARG A 114 -9.32 -9.92 -5.76
N LEU A 115 -8.51 -10.72 -5.05
CA LEU A 115 -8.78 -12.15 -4.85
C LEU A 115 -10.11 -12.39 -4.15
N ALA A 116 -10.42 -11.60 -3.10
CA ALA A 116 -11.70 -11.68 -2.40
C ALA A 116 -12.90 -11.27 -3.28
N GLY A 117 -12.69 -10.48 -4.32
CA GLY A 117 -13.67 -10.12 -5.33
C GLY A 117 -13.78 -11.10 -6.51
N GLY A 118 -12.97 -12.17 -6.53
CA GLY A 118 -12.98 -13.19 -7.59
C GLY A 118 -12.05 -12.90 -8.78
N ASP A 119 -11.19 -11.87 -8.70
CA ASP A 119 -10.26 -11.51 -9.76
C ASP A 119 -9.06 -12.47 -9.79
N LEU A 120 -9.06 -13.40 -10.73
CA LEU A 120 -7.99 -14.40 -10.90
C LEU A 120 -6.69 -13.80 -11.46
N ASN A 121 -6.71 -12.60 -12.05
CA ASN A 121 -5.47 -11.92 -12.46
C ASN A 121 -4.59 -11.59 -11.27
N ALA A 122 -5.17 -11.44 -10.07
CA ALA A 122 -4.43 -11.19 -8.86
C ALA A 122 -3.56 -12.39 -8.41
N ILE A 123 -3.81 -13.60 -8.91
CA ILE A 123 -2.95 -14.77 -8.66
C ILE A 123 -1.57 -14.57 -9.27
N PHE A 124 -1.48 -14.06 -10.51
CA PHE A 124 -0.19 -13.73 -11.15
C PHE A 124 0.57 -12.69 -10.31
N GLY A 125 -0.14 -11.67 -9.80
CA GLY A 125 0.42 -10.68 -8.89
C GLY A 125 0.91 -11.32 -7.58
N LEU A 126 0.15 -12.23 -6.98
CA LEU A 126 0.53 -12.92 -5.75
C LEU A 126 1.80 -13.76 -5.95
N VAL A 127 1.87 -14.53 -7.04
CA VAL A 127 3.06 -15.33 -7.35
C VAL A 127 4.28 -14.42 -7.59
N GLY A 128 4.11 -13.32 -8.35
CA GLY A 128 5.17 -12.33 -8.55
C GLY A 128 5.63 -11.70 -7.23
N PHE A 129 4.69 -11.34 -6.36
CA PHE A 129 4.98 -10.75 -5.05
C PHE A 129 5.77 -11.70 -4.14
N ILE A 130 5.39 -12.98 -4.10
CA ILE A 130 6.13 -14.01 -3.36
C ILE A 130 7.54 -14.18 -3.94
N ALA A 131 7.70 -14.26 -5.26
CA ALA A 131 8.98 -14.35 -5.92
C ALA A 131 9.89 -13.14 -5.60
N GLY A 132 9.33 -11.93 -5.61
CA GLY A 132 10.03 -10.71 -5.21
C GLY A 132 10.47 -10.73 -3.75
N ILE A 133 9.61 -11.22 -2.83
CA ILE A 133 9.96 -11.39 -1.43
C ILE A 133 11.11 -12.41 -1.27
N MET A 134 11.06 -13.53 -1.98
CA MET A 134 12.15 -14.53 -1.96
C MET A 134 13.48 -13.93 -2.41
N ALA A 135 13.47 -13.14 -3.50
CA ALA A 135 14.65 -12.40 -3.95
C ALA A 135 15.17 -11.44 -2.87
N GLY A 136 14.29 -10.69 -2.21
CA GLY A 136 14.67 -9.80 -1.11
C GLY A 136 15.24 -10.55 0.09
N VAL A 137 14.62 -11.67 0.48
CA VAL A 137 15.09 -12.53 1.58
C VAL A 137 16.49 -13.09 1.28
N PHE A 138 16.79 -13.44 0.03
CA PHE A 138 18.15 -13.85 -0.36
C PHE A 138 19.18 -12.77 -0.01
N PHE A 139 18.93 -11.50 -0.32
CA PHE A 139 19.83 -10.40 0.03
C PHE A 139 19.88 -10.13 1.53
N LEU A 140 18.76 -10.25 2.25
CA LEU A 140 18.74 -10.14 3.73
C LEU A 140 19.66 -11.20 4.36
N ASN A 141 19.59 -12.46 3.92
CA ASN A 141 20.44 -13.55 4.41
C ASN A 141 21.92 -13.32 4.09
N LYS A 142 22.23 -12.56 3.04
CA LYS A 142 23.61 -12.17 2.69
C LYS A 142 24.11 -10.94 3.46
N GLY A 143 23.25 -10.31 4.29
CA GLY A 143 23.62 -9.18 5.14
C GLY A 143 23.21 -7.80 4.62
N TYR A 144 22.21 -7.74 3.69
CA TYR A 144 21.63 -6.46 3.27
C TYR A 144 21.14 -5.63 4.47
N SER A 145 21.50 -4.36 4.49
CA SER A 145 21.09 -3.41 5.54
C SER A 145 21.04 -1.99 5.01
N LEU A 146 19.98 -1.27 5.40
CA LEU A 146 19.86 0.19 5.20
C LEU A 146 20.54 1.00 6.32
N LYS A 147 21.43 0.38 7.10
CA LYS A 147 22.15 0.96 8.23
C LYS A 147 21.26 1.29 9.43
N ARG A 148 21.83 2.02 10.42
CA ARG A 148 21.17 2.30 11.69
C ARG A 148 20.26 3.51 11.60
N THR A 149 19.18 3.51 12.39
CA THR A 149 18.36 4.68 12.66
C THR A 149 18.88 5.39 13.91
N TYR A 150 18.69 6.69 13.97
CA TYR A 150 19.01 7.54 15.10
C TYR A 150 17.73 8.10 15.73
N LYS A 151 17.77 8.39 17.03
CA LYS A 151 16.68 9.08 17.71
C LYS A 151 16.62 10.53 17.22
N LEU A 152 15.43 10.99 16.89
CA LEU A 152 15.16 12.34 16.39
C LEU A 152 14.28 13.11 17.37
N PRO A 153 14.23 14.45 17.27
CA PRO A 153 13.25 15.26 17.97
C PRO A 153 11.82 14.81 17.66
N LYS A 154 10.93 14.87 18.64
CA LYS A 154 9.52 14.46 18.46
C LYS A 154 8.82 15.17 17.29
N LEU A 155 9.17 16.44 17.05
CA LEU A 155 8.61 17.24 15.95
C LEU A 155 8.91 16.60 14.60
N GLU A 156 10.12 16.12 14.33
CA GLU A 156 10.49 15.46 13.09
C GLU A 156 9.67 14.16 12.84
N GLY A 157 9.45 13.37 13.91
CA GLY A 157 8.59 12.19 13.82
C GLY A 157 7.12 12.54 13.60
N SER A 158 6.67 13.75 13.95
CA SER A 158 5.29 14.21 13.81
C SER A 158 5.00 14.87 12.47
N ILE A 159 5.98 15.06 11.59
CA ILE A 159 5.80 15.77 10.31
C ILE A 159 4.71 15.12 9.46
N LEU A 160 4.72 13.79 9.26
CA LEU A 160 3.71 13.14 8.44
C LEU A 160 2.30 13.18 9.06
N PRO A 161 2.09 12.94 10.36
CA PRO A 161 0.80 13.23 11.02
C PRO A 161 0.33 14.69 10.85
N ILE A 162 1.23 15.67 10.93
CA ILE A 162 0.89 17.08 10.69
C ILE A 162 0.46 17.30 9.23
N ILE A 163 1.20 16.75 8.27
CA ILE A 163 0.82 16.79 6.84
C ILE A 163 -0.56 16.15 6.64
N ALA A 164 -0.87 15.04 7.30
CA ALA A 164 -2.18 14.40 7.22
C ALA A 164 -3.31 15.34 7.69
N VAL A 165 -3.09 16.10 8.76
CA VAL A 165 -4.05 17.13 9.23
C VAL A 165 -4.18 18.25 8.20
N VAL A 166 -3.08 18.73 7.63
CA VAL A 166 -3.10 19.77 6.57
C VAL A 166 -3.88 19.28 5.34
N LEU A 167 -3.67 18.03 4.93
CA LEU A 167 -4.43 17.42 3.83
C LEU A 167 -5.93 17.33 4.13
N LEU A 168 -6.28 17.05 5.38
CA LEU A 168 -7.68 17.07 5.81
C LEU A 168 -8.29 18.47 5.71
N VAL A 169 -7.56 19.50 6.13
CA VAL A 169 -7.99 20.90 5.99
C VAL A 169 -8.15 21.25 4.50
N PHE A 170 -7.22 20.88 3.64
CA PHE A 170 -7.33 21.11 2.19
C PHE A 170 -8.54 20.40 1.58
N LEU A 171 -8.83 19.18 2.02
CA LEU A 171 -10.01 18.45 1.56
C LEU A 171 -11.33 19.12 2.00
N LEU A 172 -11.37 19.69 3.22
CA LEU A 172 -12.55 20.36 3.76
C LEU A 172 -12.77 21.75 3.16
N THR A 173 -11.69 22.49 2.89
CA THR A 173 -11.76 23.87 2.39
C THR A 173 -11.77 23.94 0.86
N ALA A 174 -11.35 22.85 0.19
CA ALA A 174 -11.28 22.74 -1.26
C ALA A 174 -10.67 23.99 -1.96
N PRO A 175 -9.45 24.44 -1.59
CA PRO A 175 -8.87 25.61 -2.20
C PRO A 175 -8.60 25.36 -3.69
N VAL A 176 -8.56 26.43 -4.49
CA VAL A 176 -8.51 26.41 -5.97
C VAL A 176 -7.38 25.52 -6.56
N PHE A 177 -6.28 25.33 -5.83
CA PHE A 177 -5.16 24.50 -6.28
C PHE A 177 -5.35 23.02 -5.99
N ILE A 178 -6.43 22.62 -5.30
CA ILE A 178 -6.77 21.21 -5.09
C ILE A 178 -7.68 20.76 -6.22
N HIS A 179 -7.29 19.64 -6.84
CA HIS A 179 -8.00 19.07 -7.97
C HIS A 179 -8.92 17.93 -7.53
N PHE A 180 -10.10 17.87 -8.13
CA PHE A 180 -11.07 16.81 -7.93
C PHE A 180 -11.46 16.19 -9.27
N THR A 181 -11.65 14.89 -9.31
CA THR A 181 -12.17 14.20 -10.48
C THR A 181 -13.63 14.56 -10.70
N GLU A 182 -13.94 15.15 -11.85
CA GLU A 182 -15.32 15.58 -12.18
C GLU A 182 -16.24 14.37 -12.49
N SER A 183 -15.69 13.34 -13.15
CA SER A 183 -16.49 12.17 -13.54
C SER A 183 -16.76 11.25 -12.35
N ALA A 184 -18.01 11.14 -11.95
CA ALA A 184 -18.46 10.23 -10.88
C ALA A 184 -18.23 8.74 -11.20
N SER A 185 -18.05 8.36 -12.47
CA SER A 185 -17.73 6.99 -12.88
C SER A 185 -16.25 6.64 -12.79
N ALA A 186 -15.38 7.65 -12.80
CA ALA A 186 -13.93 7.48 -12.73
C ALA A 186 -13.47 7.07 -11.32
N PRO A 187 -12.32 6.40 -11.19
CA PRO A 187 -11.83 5.95 -9.88
C PRO A 187 -11.65 7.06 -8.84
N GLY A 188 -11.22 8.25 -9.24
CA GLY A 188 -11.08 9.42 -8.34
C GLY A 188 -12.42 10.00 -7.89
N GLY A 189 -13.45 9.92 -8.74
CA GLY A 189 -14.81 10.38 -8.41
C GLY A 189 -15.60 9.38 -7.55
N LYS A 190 -15.17 8.12 -7.51
CA LYS A 190 -15.78 7.09 -6.65
C LYS A 190 -15.13 7.13 -5.26
N HIS A 191 -15.92 7.52 -4.27
CA HIS A 191 -15.48 7.54 -2.87
C HIS A 191 -16.67 7.48 -1.92
N ALA A 192 -16.50 6.86 -0.78
CA ALA A 192 -17.47 6.92 0.30
C ALA A 192 -17.52 8.32 0.92
N ALA A 193 -18.56 8.62 1.67
CA ALA A 193 -18.67 9.90 2.38
C ALA A 193 -17.44 10.15 3.27
N LEU A 194 -16.98 11.41 3.35
CA LEU A 194 -15.75 11.81 4.06
C LEU A 194 -15.67 11.22 5.47
N ALA A 195 -16.74 11.31 6.26
CA ALA A 195 -16.76 10.82 7.64
C ALA A 195 -16.58 9.29 7.72
N ILE A 196 -17.16 8.55 6.76
CA ILE A 196 -17.06 7.09 6.67
C ILE A 196 -15.63 6.71 6.28
N SER A 197 -15.08 7.32 5.24
CA SER A 197 -13.72 7.09 4.76
C SER A 197 -12.67 7.42 5.82
N LEU A 198 -12.78 8.58 6.47
CA LEU A 198 -11.87 9.02 7.52
C LEU A 198 -11.95 8.10 8.75
N GLY A 199 -13.18 7.79 9.21
CA GLY A 199 -13.39 6.89 10.34
C GLY A 199 -12.86 5.48 10.09
N ALA A 200 -13.13 4.92 8.90
CA ALA A 200 -12.58 3.64 8.46
C ALA A 200 -11.04 3.67 8.45
N GLY A 201 -10.45 4.73 7.91
CA GLY A 201 -9.00 4.94 7.92
C GLY A 201 -8.42 4.93 9.33
N ILE A 202 -9.03 5.68 10.27
CA ILE A 202 -8.60 5.75 11.66
C ILE A 202 -8.63 4.36 12.31
N VAL A 203 -9.73 3.63 12.18
CA VAL A 203 -9.86 2.28 12.76
C VAL A 203 -8.83 1.32 12.17
N VAL A 204 -8.68 1.30 10.84
CA VAL A 204 -7.67 0.45 10.17
C VAL A 204 -6.25 0.84 10.60
N GLY A 205 -5.96 2.14 10.73
CA GLY A 205 -4.67 2.63 11.22
C GLY A 205 -4.35 2.15 12.63
N MET A 206 -5.31 2.23 13.55
CA MET A 206 -5.17 1.74 14.93
C MET A 206 -4.94 0.22 14.96
N LEU A 207 -5.74 -0.56 14.23
CA LEU A 207 -5.62 -2.01 14.17
C LEU A 207 -4.30 -2.47 13.53
N ALA A 208 -3.90 -1.83 12.42
CA ALA A 208 -2.65 -2.14 11.73
C ALA A 208 -1.42 -1.80 12.57
N GLN A 209 -1.48 -0.72 13.37
CA GLN A 209 -0.43 -0.37 14.33
C GLN A 209 -0.31 -1.44 15.41
N ARG A 210 -1.42 -1.80 16.07
CA ARG A 210 -1.44 -2.78 17.17
C ARG A 210 -0.98 -4.17 16.76
N THR A 211 -1.33 -4.59 15.56
CA THR A 211 -1.01 -5.93 15.03
C THR A 211 0.29 -5.97 14.23
N ARG A 212 0.91 -4.80 13.96
CA ARG A 212 2.06 -4.66 13.07
C ARG A 212 1.80 -5.27 11.69
N LEU A 213 0.57 -5.19 11.22
CA LEU A 213 0.10 -5.85 9.99
C LEU A 213 0.98 -5.45 8.80
N CYS A 214 1.55 -6.45 8.13
CA CYS A 214 2.44 -6.27 7.00
C CYS A 214 2.43 -7.50 6.10
N MET A 215 1.99 -7.36 4.84
CA MET A 215 1.94 -8.48 3.90
C MET A 215 3.33 -9.06 3.62
N VAL A 216 4.32 -8.19 3.42
CA VAL A 216 5.73 -8.63 3.26
C VAL A 216 6.20 -9.38 4.49
N GLY A 217 5.95 -8.85 5.68
CA GLY A 217 6.29 -9.51 6.94
C GLY A 217 5.66 -10.89 7.05
N GLY A 218 4.40 -11.02 6.66
CA GLY A 218 3.68 -12.30 6.72
C GLY A 218 4.36 -13.41 5.91
N ILE A 219 4.79 -13.12 4.69
CA ILE A 219 5.45 -14.09 3.81
C ILE A 219 6.92 -14.25 4.16
N ARG A 220 7.64 -13.14 4.39
CA ARG A 220 9.05 -13.14 4.79
C ARG A 220 9.30 -13.95 6.06
N ASP A 221 8.46 -13.77 7.08
CA ASP A 221 8.64 -14.41 8.38
C ASP A 221 8.39 -15.92 8.31
N ILE A 222 7.56 -16.38 7.37
CA ILE A 222 7.43 -17.82 7.07
C ILE A 222 8.72 -18.35 6.47
N ILE A 223 9.29 -17.65 5.49
CA ILE A 223 10.51 -18.08 4.78
C ILE A 223 11.72 -18.08 5.73
N LEU A 224 11.86 -17.07 6.60
CA LEU A 224 13.01 -16.91 7.49
C LEU A 224 12.88 -17.70 8.79
N PHE A 225 11.68 -17.78 9.37
CA PHE A 225 11.48 -18.24 10.76
C PHE A 225 10.38 -19.30 10.91
N GLY A 226 9.67 -19.67 9.82
CA GLY A 226 8.53 -20.57 9.88
C GLY A 226 7.31 -19.96 10.60
N GLN A 227 7.25 -18.65 10.81
CA GLN A 227 6.20 -17.98 11.56
C GLN A 227 5.10 -17.42 10.63
N SER A 228 3.88 -17.95 10.75
CA SER A 228 2.73 -17.58 9.91
C SER A 228 1.80 -16.51 10.50
N ARG A 229 2.07 -15.96 11.69
CA ARG A 229 1.13 -15.11 12.43
C ARG A 229 0.62 -13.92 11.63
N LEU A 230 1.53 -13.15 11.01
CA LEU A 230 1.13 -11.99 10.21
C LEU A 230 0.37 -12.41 8.94
N LEU A 231 0.72 -13.57 8.34
CA LEU A 231 -0.01 -14.08 7.18
C LEU A 231 -1.46 -14.42 7.53
N LEU A 232 -1.72 -14.97 8.74
CA LEU A 232 -3.08 -15.26 9.20
C LEU A 232 -3.97 -14.01 9.24
N GLY A 233 -3.40 -12.84 9.53
CA GLY A 233 -4.14 -11.57 9.44
C GLY A 233 -4.61 -11.26 8.01
N PHE A 234 -3.77 -11.49 7.00
CA PHE A 234 -4.16 -11.30 5.60
C PHE A 234 -5.12 -12.37 5.09
N VAL A 235 -4.97 -13.61 5.54
CA VAL A 235 -5.97 -14.67 5.28
C VAL A 235 -7.32 -14.28 5.88
N ALA A 236 -7.33 -13.72 7.09
CA ALA A 236 -8.56 -13.24 7.72
C ALA A 236 -9.20 -12.07 6.93
N ILE A 237 -8.39 -11.13 6.38
CA ILE A 237 -8.87 -10.08 5.48
C ILE A 237 -9.49 -10.69 4.22
N LEU A 238 -8.81 -11.65 3.58
CA LEU A 238 -9.30 -12.32 2.38
C LEU A 238 -10.65 -12.99 2.63
N VAL A 239 -10.74 -13.80 3.68
CA VAL A 239 -11.95 -14.57 4.00
C VAL A 239 -13.11 -13.64 4.37
N SER A 240 -12.88 -12.66 5.22
CA SER A 240 -13.94 -11.74 5.65
C SER A 240 -14.42 -10.84 4.50
N ALA A 241 -13.51 -10.32 3.67
CA ALA A 241 -13.88 -9.55 2.49
C ALA A 241 -14.61 -10.40 1.46
N PHE A 242 -14.19 -11.65 1.23
CA PHE A 242 -14.88 -12.60 0.35
C PHE A 242 -16.32 -12.86 0.81
N ILE A 243 -16.51 -13.18 2.10
CA ILE A 243 -17.84 -13.42 2.68
C ILE A 243 -18.70 -12.16 2.54
N CYS A 244 -18.17 -10.96 2.89
CA CYS A 244 -18.90 -9.71 2.74
C CYS A 244 -19.27 -9.43 1.28
N ASN A 245 -18.37 -9.64 0.33
CA ASN A 245 -18.67 -9.45 -1.09
C ASN A 245 -19.79 -10.37 -1.57
N LEU A 246 -19.80 -11.65 -1.13
CA LEU A 246 -20.91 -12.57 -1.43
C LEU A 246 -22.24 -12.10 -0.82
N ILE A 247 -22.23 -11.67 0.44
CA ILE A 247 -23.42 -11.14 1.10
C ILE A 247 -23.94 -9.90 0.34
N LEU A 248 -23.06 -8.93 0.05
CA LEU A 248 -23.43 -7.71 -0.65
C LEU A 248 -23.99 -7.99 -2.04
N THR A 249 -23.41 -8.95 -2.78
CA THR A 249 -23.94 -9.38 -4.07
C THR A 249 -25.37 -9.95 -3.97
N ASN A 250 -25.70 -10.63 -2.86
CA ASN A 250 -27.03 -11.22 -2.67
C ASN A 250 -28.09 -10.23 -2.15
N ILE A 251 -27.68 -9.15 -1.49
CA ILE A 251 -28.61 -8.17 -0.90
C ILE A 251 -28.76 -6.88 -1.72
N THR A 252 -27.96 -6.73 -2.78
CA THR A 252 -28.01 -5.56 -3.69
C THR A 252 -28.09 -6.02 -5.13
N ASP A 253 -28.47 -5.11 -6.03
CA ASP A 253 -28.49 -5.38 -7.49
C ASP A 253 -27.09 -5.26 -8.12
N VAL A 254 -26.02 -5.08 -7.31
CA VAL A 254 -24.65 -4.90 -7.78
C VAL A 254 -23.82 -6.13 -7.47
N SER A 255 -23.11 -6.66 -8.48
CA SER A 255 -22.20 -7.78 -8.26
C SER A 255 -20.87 -7.30 -7.66
N TYR A 256 -20.62 -7.65 -6.40
CA TYR A 256 -19.35 -7.41 -5.68
C TYR A 256 -18.37 -8.56 -5.81
N PHE A 257 -18.83 -9.70 -6.33
CA PHE A 257 -18.01 -10.88 -6.59
C PHE A 257 -18.19 -11.32 -8.06
N ASN A 258 -17.08 -11.36 -8.81
CA ASN A 258 -17.07 -11.84 -10.19
C ASN A 258 -15.84 -12.74 -10.38
N LEU A 259 -16.08 -14.06 -10.45
CA LEU A 259 -14.99 -15.03 -10.61
C LEU A 259 -14.53 -15.08 -12.06
N GLY A 260 -13.28 -14.78 -12.31
CA GLY A 260 -12.69 -14.90 -13.66
C GLY A 260 -11.52 -13.96 -13.90
N PHE A 261 -11.04 -13.97 -15.13
CA PHE A 261 -9.97 -13.09 -15.61
C PHE A 261 -10.52 -11.83 -16.27
N ASP A 262 -11.62 -11.95 -17.00
CA ASP A 262 -12.19 -10.88 -17.82
C ASP A 262 -13.14 -9.98 -17.02
N LYS A 263 -13.31 -8.74 -17.51
CA LYS A 263 -14.24 -7.74 -16.96
C LYS A 263 -14.03 -7.43 -15.48
N GLN A 264 -12.81 -7.61 -14.98
CA GLN A 264 -12.49 -7.29 -13.59
C GLN A 264 -12.36 -5.77 -13.38
N PRO A 265 -12.91 -5.24 -12.28
CA PRO A 265 -12.89 -3.80 -12.03
C PRO A 265 -11.46 -3.27 -11.86
N ILE A 266 -11.07 -2.31 -12.72
CA ILE A 266 -9.76 -1.62 -12.65
C ILE A 266 -8.61 -2.65 -12.58
N ALA A 267 -8.63 -3.60 -13.49
CA ALA A 267 -7.64 -4.65 -13.63
C ALA A 267 -7.42 -4.95 -15.11
N HIS A 268 -6.23 -5.41 -15.48
CA HIS A 268 -5.93 -5.92 -16.81
C HIS A 268 -5.59 -7.42 -16.74
N THR A 269 -5.71 -8.08 -17.88
CA THR A 269 -5.56 -9.55 -18.02
C THR A 269 -4.12 -9.98 -18.35
N ASP A 270 -3.18 -9.05 -18.51
CA ASP A 270 -1.79 -9.39 -18.82
C ASP A 270 -1.08 -9.98 -17.59
N GLY A 271 -1.02 -11.31 -17.54
CA GLY A 271 -0.45 -12.08 -16.43
C GLY A 271 1.05 -11.81 -16.22
N ILE A 272 1.81 -11.62 -17.32
CA ILE A 272 3.26 -11.39 -17.24
C ILE A 272 3.54 -10.07 -16.53
N TRP A 273 2.85 -9.00 -16.91
CA TRP A 273 3.09 -7.69 -16.31
C TRP A 273 2.45 -7.55 -14.94
N ASN A 274 1.37 -8.28 -14.64
CA ASN A 274 0.87 -8.47 -13.27
C ASN A 274 1.93 -9.14 -12.38
N PHE A 275 2.60 -10.18 -12.89
CA PHE A 275 3.69 -10.87 -12.18
C PHE A 275 4.91 -9.96 -11.98
N LEU A 276 5.46 -9.37 -13.06
CA LEU A 276 6.68 -8.56 -13.00
C LEU A 276 6.49 -7.28 -12.16
N GLY A 277 5.34 -6.62 -12.27
CA GLY A 277 5.01 -5.45 -11.44
C GLY A 277 5.03 -5.79 -9.96
N MET A 278 4.38 -6.90 -9.58
CA MET A 278 4.34 -7.33 -8.18
C MET A 278 5.64 -7.98 -7.71
N LEU A 279 6.45 -8.55 -8.60
CA LEU A 279 7.82 -9.00 -8.29
C LEU A 279 8.67 -7.78 -7.88
N LEU A 280 8.65 -6.71 -8.67
CA LEU A 280 9.34 -5.46 -8.33
C LEU A 280 8.85 -4.89 -6.99
N ALA A 281 7.52 -4.83 -6.80
CA ALA A 281 6.93 -4.34 -5.56
C ALA A 281 7.32 -5.20 -4.36
N GLY A 282 7.27 -6.53 -4.47
CA GLY A 282 7.64 -7.46 -3.40
C GLY A 282 9.11 -7.34 -3.02
N PHE A 283 10.00 -7.30 -4.01
CA PHE A 283 11.44 -7.16 -3.80
C PHE A 283 11.77 -5.83 -3.11
N GLY A 284 11.31 -4.70 -3.66
CA GLY A 284 11.53 -3.39 -3.06
C GLY A 284 10.95 -3.26 -1.65
N CYS A 285 9.76 -3.82 -1.39
CA CYS A 285 9.14 -3.81 -0.07
C CYS A 285 9.94 -4.59 0.99
N VAL A 286 10.61 -5.70 0.62
CA VAL A 286 11.52 -6.40 1.55
C VAL A 286 12.71 -5.53 1.89
N LEU A 287 13.33 -4.91 0.89
CA LEU A 287 14.48 -4.01 1.08
C LEU A 287 14.12 -2.78 1.93
N LEU A 288 12.86 -2.30 1.83
CA LEU A 288 12.30 -1.21 2.64
C LEU A 288 11.82 -1.67 4.03
N SER A 289 11.89 -2.97 4.31
CA SER A 289 11.40 -3.58 5.57
C SER A 289 9.89 -3.44 5.82
N GLY A 290 9.07 -3.26 4.76
CA GLY A 290 7.62 -3.20 4.90
C GLY A 290 6.88 -2.82 3.62
N CYS A 291 5.64 -3.31 3.48
CA CYS A 291 4.75 -2.95 2.38
C CYS A 291 4.23 -1.50 2.53
N PRO A 292 3.60 -0.90 1.49
CA PRO A 292 3.10 0.47 1.57
C PRO A 292 2.19 0.75 2.77
N LEU A 293 1.32 -0.19 3.16
CA LEU A 293 0.50 -0.08 4.38
C LEU A 293 1.39 0.08 5.62
N ARG A 294 2.39 -0.79 5.80
CA ARG A 294 3.28 -0.74 6.96
C ARG A 294 4.11 0.54 7.01
N GLN A 295 4.49 1.08 5.86
CA GLN A 295 5.24 2.35 5.79
C GLN A 295 4.39 3.53 6.28
N LEU A 296 3.10 3.61 5.91
CA LEU A 296 2.19 4.64 6.43
C LEU A 296 1.99 4.53 7.94
N VAL A 297 1.80 3.31 8.45
CA VAL A 297 1.66 3.05 9.89
C VAL A 297 2.91 3.47 10.65
N LEU A 298 4.09 3.04 10.17
CA LEU A 298 5.38 3.39 10.80
C LEU A 298 5.63 4.91 10.78
N ALA A 299 5.25 5.60 9.72
CA ALA A 299 5.37 7.04 9.64
C ALA A 299 4.44 7.75 10.64
N GLY A 300 3.23 7.21 10.87
CA GLY A 300 2.34 7.65 11.96
C GLY A 300 2.92 7.37 13.36
N GLU A 301 3.70 6.28 13.52
CA GLU A 301 4.42 5.95 14.76
C GLU A 301 5.64 6.87 15.03
N GLY A 302 5.96 7.80 14.11
CA GLY A 302 7.09 8.75 14.26
C GLY A 302 8.36 8.36 13.49
N ASN A 303 8.30 7.36 12.61
CA ASN A 303 9.47 6.93 11.82
C ASN A 303 9.64 7.83 10.58
N SER A 304 10.62 8.75 10.60
CA SER A 304 10.92 9.67 9.51
C SER A 304 11.46 8.95 8.26
N ASP A 305 12.15 7.82 8.41
CA ASP A 305 12.57 7.00 7.25
C ASP A 305 11.38 6.43 6.50
N SER A 306 10.30 6.07 7.22
CA SER A 306 9.05 5.64 6.60
C SER A 306 8.28 6.81 5.98
N ALA A 307 8.37 8.02 6.55
CA ALA A 307 7.81 9.22 5.93
C ALA A 307 8.50 9.52 4.59
N ILE A 308 9.82 9.40 4.49
CA ILE A 308 10.57 9.50 3.22
C ILE A 308 10.15 8.40 2.24
N THR A 309 9.92 7.19 2.73
CA THR A 309 9.39 6.09 1.90
C THR A 309 8.01 6.44 1.33
N VAL A 310 7.10 6.98 2.14
CA VAL A 310 5.77 7.45 1.69
C VAL A 310 5.91 8.56 0.65
N LEU A 311 6.82 9.51 0.84
CA LEU A 311 7.11 10.55 -0.14
C LEU A 311 7.60 9.94 -1.47
N GLY A 312 8.49 8.94 -1.41
CA GLY A 312 8.94 8.21 -2.61
C GLY A 312 7.79 7.51 -3.34
N LEU A 313 6.82 6.93 -2.60
CA LEU A 313 5.61 6.36 -3.19
C LEU A 313 4.75 7.42 -3.89
N ILE A 314 4.53 8.58 -3.27
CA ILE A 314 3.73 9.68 -3.84
C ILE A 314 4.38 10.22 -5.12
N ILE A 315 5.68 10.50 -5.09
CA ILE A 315 6.43 11.00 -6.26
C ILE A 315 6.50 9.94 -7.36
N GLY A 316 6.66 8.66 -7.00
CA GLY A 316 6.58 7.54 -7.96
C GLY A 316 5.23 7.47 -8.65
N ALA A 317 4.13 7.72 -7.93
CA ALA A 317 2.79 7.77 -8.52
C ALA A 317 2.61 8.96 -9.46
N ALA A 318 3.06 10.15 -9.05
CA ALA A 318 3.01 11.35 -9.89
C ALA A 318 3.81 11.14 -11.18
N PHE A 319 5.03 10.62 -11.06
CA PHE A 319 5.88 10.33 -12.21
C PHE A 319 5.23 9.30 -13.15
N ALA A 320 4.69 8.21 -12.60
CA ALA A 320 4.05 7.17 -13.38
C ALA A 320 2.88 7.70 -14.22
N HIS A 321 2.09 8.61 -13.69
CA HIS A 321 0.97 9.21 -14.44
C HIS A 321 1.41 10.28 -15.44
N ASN A 322 2.38 11.12 -15.08
CA ASN A 322 2.87 12.18 -15.98
C ASN A 322 3.61 11.63 -17.21
N PHE A 323 4.27 10.47 -17.07
CA PHE A 323 5.04 9.85 -18.16
C PHE A 323 4.37 8.61 -18.76
N GLY A 324 3.10 8.35 -18.42
CA GLY A 324 2.33 7.24 -18.98
C GLY A 324 2.90 5.85 -18.63
N LEU A 325 3.43 5.68 -17.41
CA LEU A 325 3.97 4.40 -16.95
C LEU A 325 2.91 3.53 -16.27
N ALA A 326 1.83 4.13 -15.77
CA ALA A 326 0.77 3.41 -15.09
C ALA A 326 -0.05 2.58 -16.10
N SER A 327 -0.38 1.35 -15.73
CA SER A 327 -1.33 0.52 -16.48
C SER A 327 -2.76 1.06 -16.40
N SER A 328 -3.63 0.55 -17.25
CA SER A 328 -5.06 0.79 -17.23
C SER A 328 -5.82 -0.55 -17.31
N GLY A 329 -7.15 -0.51 -17.29
CA GLY A 329 -7.97 -1.70 -17.59
C GLY A 329 -7.73 -2.31 -18.97
N ASN A 330 -7.17 -1.53 -19.90
CA ASN A 330 -6.84 -1.99 -21.26
C ASN A 330 -5.46 -2.68 -21.32
N GLY A 331 -4.70 -2.69 -20.24
CA GLY A 331 -3.38 -3.32 -20.18
C GLY A 331 -2.26 -2.37 -19.80
N PRO A 332 -1.01 -2.90 -19.76
CA PRO A 332 0.19 -2.13 -19.50
C PRO A 332 0.58 -1.26 -20.70
N THR A 333 1.21 -0.12 -20.42
CA THR A 333 1.85 0.72 -21.44
C THR A 333 3.27 0.24 -21.71
N VAL A 334 3.80 0.47 -22.92
CA VAL A 334 5.21 0.17 -23.25
C VAL A 334 6.17 0.92 -22.31
N ASN A 335 5.89 2.19 -22.03
CA ASN A 335 6.69 2.97 -21.08
C ASN A 335 6.69 2.35 -19.69
N GLY A 336 5.55 1.87 -19.22
CA GLY A 336 5.42 1.17 -17.95
C GLY A 336 6.22 -0.14 -17.90
N GLN A 337 6.19 -0.90 -18.98
CA GLN A 337 6.98 -2.14 -19.13
C GLN A 337 8.48 -1.85 -18.99
N ILE A 338 8.97 -0.85 -19.72
CA ILE A 338 10.37 -0.39 -19.64
C ILE A 338 10.70 0.06 -18.22
N ALA A 339 9.82 0.83 -17.59
CA ALA A 339 10.04 1.34 -16.24
C ALA A 339 10.11 0.22 -15.19
N VAL A 340 9.34 -0.86 -15.33
CA VAL A 340 9.42 -2.04 -14.43
C VAL A 340 10.77 -2.75 -14.61
N VAL A 341 11.24 -2.93 -15.84
CA VAL A 341 12.55 -3.54 -16.11
C VAL A 341 13.69 -2.70 -15.51
N ILE A 342 13.67 -1.39 -15.74
CA ILE A 342 14.63 -0.45 -15.13
C ILE A 342 14.55 -0.54 -13.60
N GLY A 343 13.34 -0.57 -13.04
CA GLY A 343 13.11 -0.69 -11.61
C GLY A 343 13.71 -1.97 -11.01
N LEU A 344 13.56 -3.09 -11.69
CA LEU A 344 14.19 -4.36 -11.27
C LEU A 344 15.72 -4.27 -11.28
N ILE A 345 16.30 -3.72 -12.35
CA ILE A 345 17.75 -3.52 -12.45
C ILE A 345 18.27 -2.62 -11.31
N VAL A 346 17.62 -1.47 -11.09
CA VAL A 346 18.02 -0.52 -10.03
C VAL A 346 17.86 -1.16 -8.64
N THR A 347 16.78 -1.90 -8.41
CA THR A 347 16.53 -2.54 -7.11
C THR A 347 17.56 -3.64 -6.84
N ILE A 348 17.94 -4.43 -7.86
CA ILE A 348 19.03 -5.44 -7.76
C ILE A 348 20.37 -4.74 -7.46
N PHE A 349 20.67 -3.65 -8.17
CA PHE A 349 21.90 -2.88 -7.96
C PHE A 349 21.97 -2.34 -6.51
N ILE A 350 20.90 -1.73 -6.02
CA ILE A 350 20.81 -1.25 -4.62
C ILE A 350 20.99 -2.40 -3.64
N ALA A 351 20.33 -3.53 -3.87
CA ALA A 351 20.44 -4.71 -3.03
C ALA A 351 21.89 -5.23 -2.99
N TYR A 352 22.53 -5.34 -4.16
CA TYR A 352 23.91 -5.81 -4.29
C TYR A 352 24.90 -4.90 -3.54
N PHE A 353 24.87 -3.59 -3.80
CA PHE A 353 25.81 -2.65 -3.19
C PHE A 353 25.64 -2.56 -1.68
N ASN A 354 24.40 -2.56 -1.16
CA ASN A 354 24.15 -2.52 0.28
C ASN A 354 24.42 -3.86 1.00
N THR A 355 24.67 -4.93 0.24
CA THR A 355 25.02 -6.24 0.80
C THR A 355 26.54 -6.47 0.79
N PHE A 356 27.20 -6.25 -0.34
CA PHE A 356 28.57 -6.70 -0.58
C PHE A 356 29.61 -5.59 -0.46
N SER A 357 29.30 -4.35 -0.87
CA SER A 357 30.24 -3.23 -0.79
C SER A 357 30.56 -2.78 0.63
N ILE A 358 29.71 -3.10 1.62
CA ILE A 358 29.91 -2.71 3.03
C ILE A 358 30.88 -3.66 3.76
N LYS A 359 31.10 -4.87 3.23
CA LYS A 359 32.03 -5.84 3.83
C LYS A 359 33.51 -5.57 3.52
N SER A 360 33.82 -4.61 2.66
CA SER A 360 35.19 -4.26 2.26
C SER A 360 35.79 -3.09 3.06
N LYS A 361 35.16 -2.66 4.13
CA LYS A 361 35.66 -1.70 5.12
C LYS A 361 35.45 -2.29 6.51
#